data_9d6b865c18e74ed1d6944b7b1c30f85d
#
_entry.id   9d6b865c18e74ed1d6944b7b1c30f85d
#
_cell.length_a   1.000
_cell.length_b   1.000
_cell.length_c   1.000
_cell.angle_alpha   90.00
_cell.angle_beta   90.00
_cell.angle_gamma   90.00
#
_symmetry.space_group_name_H-M   'P 1'
#
loop_
_entity.id
_entity.type
_entity.pdbx_description
1 polymer ?
#
loop_
_entity_poly.entity_id
_entity_poly.type
_entity_poly.pdbx_seq_one_letter_code
_entity_poly.pdbx_strand_id
1 'polypeptide(L)'
;VYKRQALDLFVYLAYPEYTPARQNRIKFAFVLDLFVYLNVFSVKRKSMAAIKCIGVLTSGGDAPGMNAAIRAVTRTAIYNGYSVKGIMRGYKGLVDDEIIDLQSDSVSNIIQQGGTMLKTARSQEFMTPEGRRRAYENMKRSGIDALVVIGGDGSLKGACIFAQEFDVPIVGLPGTIDNDLGGTDATIGYDTALNTIVEAVDKLRDTASSHERLFFVEVMGHTAGYLALNGAIASGAEAAIIPEMDTEVDQLGELINPVSYTHLRAHETLS
;
A
#
# COMPACT_ATOMS: atom_id res chain seq x y z
N VAL A 1 8.06 -19.00 -9.56
CA VAL A 1 7.78 -17.64 -10.06
C VAL A 1 7.81 -16.61 -8.95
N TYR A 2 7.65 -17.01 -7.68
CA TYR A 2 7.60 -16.10 -6.52
C TYR A 2 8.97 -15.59 -6.00
N LYS A 3 10.09 -15.90 -6.67
CA LYS A 3 11.44 -15.58 -6.14
C LYS A 3 12.08 -14.28 -6.64
N ARG A 4 11.39 -13.44 -7.41
CA ARG A 4 11.98 -12.22 -7.99
C ARG A 4 11.28 -10.90 -7.68
N GLN A 5 10.27 -10.87 -6.84
CA GLN A 5 9.76 -9.62 -6.25
C GLN A 5 10.60 -9.25 -5.02
N ALA A 6 11.89 -9.11 -5.18
CA ALA A 6 12.71 -8.40 -4.22
C ALA A 6 12.62 -6.91 -4.57
N LEU A 7 11.51 -6.30 -4.24
CA LEU A 7 11.43 -5.15 -3.37
C LEU A 7 12.32 -3.97 -3.79
N ASP A 8 11.82 -3.19 -4.74
CA ASP A 8 12.13 -1.76 -4.75
C ASP A 8 11.21 -1.09 -3.70
N LEU A 9 11.66 -1.07 -2.46
CA LEU A 9 10.92 -0.45 -1.36
C LEU A 9 11.31 1.02 -1.28
N PHE A 10 10.39 1.92 -1.62
CA PHE A 10 10.58 3.35 -1.41
C PHE A 10 10.03 3.75 -0.03
N VAL A 11 10.87 4.40 0.75
CA VAL A 11 10.53 4.94 2.06
C VAL A 11 10.01 6.37 1.88
N TYR A 12 8.77 6.61 2.28
CA TYR A 12 8.22 7.96 2.32
C TYR A 12 8.69 8.64 3.62
N LEU A 13 9.60 9.60 3.49
CA LEU A 13 9.99 10.45 4.61
C LEU A 13 9.07 11.67 4.65
N ALA A 14 8.27 11.75 5.68
CA ALA A 14 7.44 12.92 5.96
C ALA A 14 8.28 14.07 6.51
N TYR A 15 8.95 14.81 5.62
CA TYR A 15 9.57 16.10 5.94
C TYR A 15 9.05 17.20 5.01
N PRO A 16 8.82 18.43 5.51
CA PRO A 16 8.17 19.52 4.78
C PRO A 16 8.96 20.12 3.61
N GLU A 17 10.18 19.67 3.31
CA GLU A 17 11.08 20.31 2.33
C GLU A 17 11.61 19.38 1.23
N TYR A 18 10.88 18.30 0.87
CA TYR A 18 11.35 17.39 -0.18
C TYR A 18 10.91 17.87 -1.55
N THR A 19 11.86 18.38 -2.35
CA THR A 19 11.67 18.66 -3.79
C THR A 19 12.05 17.43 -4.64
N PRO A 20 11.33 17.16 -5.77
CA PRO A 20 11.42 15.90 -6.53
C PRO A 20 12.71 15.64 -7.32
N ALA A 21 13.81 16.33 -7.06
CA ALA A 21 14.96 16.43 -7.99
C ALA A 21 16.08 15.38 -7.81
N ARG A 22 15.97 14.37 -6.93
CA ARG A 22 17.00 13.31 -6.83
C ARG A 22 16.38 11.92 -6.64
N GLN A 23 16.08 11.27 -7.75
CA GLN A 23 15.81 9.83 -7.81
C GLN A 23 17.14 9.06 -7.71
N ASN A 24 17.40 8.42 -6.58
CA ASN A 24 18.38 7.35 -6.49
C ASN A 24 17.69 6.10 -5.94
N ARG A 25 17.72 5.02 -6.73
CA ARG A 25 17.20 3.69 -6.38
C ARG A 25 17.96 3.15 -5.17
N ILE A 26 17.26 2.93 -4.07
CA ILE A 26 17.82 2.38 -2.83
C ILE A 26 17.33 0.95 -2.67
N LYS A 27 18.24 -0.03 -2.65
CA LYS A 27 17.94 -1.46 -2.44
C LYS A 27 17.66 -1.77 -0.97
N PHE A 28 16.89 -2.81 -0.71
CA PHE A 28 16.33 -3.22 0.59
C PHE A 28 17.31 -3.39 1.76
N ALA A 29 18.60 -3.58 1.50
CA ALA A 29 19.64 -3.57 2.54
C ALA A 29 19.74 -2.24 3.30
N PHE A 30 19.10 -1.18 2.79
CA PHE A 30 19.22 0.20 3.24
C PHE A 30 18.14 0.67 4.23
N VAL A 31 17.12 -0.12 4.54
CA VAL A 31 16.12 0.33 5.55
C VAL A 31 16.76 0.54 6.92
N LEU A 32 17.81 -0.19 7.21
CA LEU A 32 18.58 -0.02 8.44
C LEU A 32 19.70 1.00 8.32
N ASP A 33 20.39 1.02 7.19
CA ASP A 33 21.34 2.09 6.90
C ASP A 33 20.60 3.44 6.83
N LEU A 34 19.32 3.49 6.48
CA LEU A 34 18.52 4.71 6.52
C LEU A 34 18.28 5.21 7.94
N PHE A 35 18.08 4.33 8.94
CA PHE A 35 18.12 4.73 10.36
C PHE A 35 19.51 5.24 10.78
N VAL A 36 20.57 4.72 10.18
CA VAL A 36 21.95 5.18 10.35
C VAL A 36 22.22 6.44 9.49
N TYR A 37 21.67 6.51 8.27
CA TYR A 37 21.88 7.62 7.31
C TYR A 37 21.10 8.90 7.68
N LEU A 38 19.96 8.79 8.36
CA LEU A 38 19.26 9.94 8.95
C LEU A 38 20.11 10.66 10.01
N ASN A 39 21.21 10.06 10.46
CA ASN A 39 22.23 10.73 11.24
C ASN A 39 23.15 11.67 10.44
N VAL A 40 23.12 11.67 9.10
CA VAL A 40 24.08 12.38 8.25
C VAL A 40 23.53 13.69 7.67
N PHE A 41 22.21 13.87 7.58
CA PHE A 41 21.64 15.17 7.19
C PHE A 41 21.33 16.02 8.42
N SER A 42 22.15 17.04 8.58
CA SER A 42 22.12 18.03 9.65
C SER A 42 20.78 18.78 9.71
N VAL A 43 19.80 18.22 10.39
CA VAL A 43 18.74 18.97 11.06
C VAL A 43 19.20 19.20 12.49
N LYS A 44 19.04 20.41 13.01
CA LYS A 44 19.46 20.81 14.38
C LYS A 44 19.08 19.71 15.37
N ARG A 45 20.08 18.93 15.82
CA ARG A 45 19.93 17.87 16.81
C ARG A 45 19.53 18.51 18.15
N LYS A 46 18.24 18.62 18.42
CA LYS A 46 17.78 18.40 19.78
C LYS A 46 18.03 16.93 20.07
N SER A 47 18.70 16.63 21.18
CA SER A 47 19.08 15.30 21.64
C SER A 47 17.98 14.27 21.32
N MET A 48 18.14 13.49 20.25
CA MET A 48 17.29 12.33 20.00
C MET A 48 17.67 11.29 21.05
N ALA A 49 16.80 11.03 22.00
CA ALA A 49 16.91 9.85 22.84
C ALA A 49 17.07 8.62 21.92
N ALA A 50 17.98 7.70 22.26
CA ALA A 50 18.21 6.52 21.42
C ALA A 50 16.90 5.73 21.23
N ILE A 51 16.48 5.50 20.00
CA ILE A 51 15.32 4.65 19.69
C ILE A 51 15.63 3.25 20.21
N LYS A 52 14.71 2.68 20.99
CA LYS A 52 14.80 1.34 21.55
C LYS A 52 13.63 0.46 21.14
N CYS A 53 12.46 1.05 20.90
CA CYS A 53 11.24 0.34 20.59
C CYS A 53 10.56 0.94 19.36
N ILE A 54 10.22 0.09 18.40
CA ILE A 54 9.55 0.46 17.15
C ILE A 54 8.12 -0.07 17.18
N GLY A 55 7.14 0.82 16.99
CA GLY A 55 5.74 0.45 16.76
C GLY A 55 5.49 0.21 15.28
N VAL A 56 4.75 -0.84 14.95
CA VAL A 56 4.35 -1.16 13.58
C VAL A 56 2.84 -1.22 13.50
N LEU A 57 2.25 -0.54 12.55
CA LEU A 57 0.82 -0.59 12.26
C LEU A 57 0.51 -0.69 10.77
N THR A 58 -0.64 -1.28 10.46
CA THR A 58 -1.26 -1.23 9.14
C THR A 58 -2.52 -0.39 9.20
N SER A 59 -2.75 0.45 8.21
CA SER A 59 -3.89 1.37 8.20
C SER A 59 -4.45 1.53 6.77
N GLY A 60 -5.74 1.81 6.68
CA GLY A 60 -6.47 1.88 5.42
C GLY A 60 -7.07 0.55 5.01
N GLY A 61 -7.24 0.30 3.72
CA GLY A 61 -7.57 -1.03 3.19
C GLY A 61 -6.39 -1.99 3.33
N ASP A 62 -6.68 -3.28 3.46
CA ASP A 62 -5.62 -4.28 3.38
C ASP A 62 -5.11 -4.42 1.92
N ALA A 63 -3.86 -4.76 1.79
CA ALA A 63 -3.23 -5.00 0.50
C ALA A 63 -2.36 -6.26 0.57
N PRO A 64 -2.25 -7.03 -0.53
CA PRO A 64 -1.29 -8.11 -0.62
C PRO A 64 0.13 -7.63 -0.29
N GLY A 65 0.86 -8.39 0.52
CA GLY A 65 2.21 -8.03 0.94
C GLY A 65 2.32 -7.25 2.26
N MET A 66 1.23 -6.79 2.86
CA MET A 66 1.27 -6.14 4.18
C MET A 66 1.88 -7.05 5.26
N ASN A 67 1.54 -8.33 5.28
CA ASN A 67 2.12 -9.29 6.21
C ASN A 67 3.63 -9.49 5.97
N ALA A 68 4.05 -9.51 4.72
CA ALA A 68 5.47 -9.58 4.37
C ALA A 68 6.23 -8.34 4.87
N ALA A 69 5.64 -7.14 4.74
CA ALA A 69 6.20 -5.89 5.25
C ALA A 69 6.28 -5.89 6.79
N ILE A 70 5.21 -6.29 7.50
CA ILE A 70 5.21 -6.44 8.97
C ILE A 70 6.35 -7.37 9.41
N ARG A 71 6.45 -8.53 8.77
CA ARG A 71 7.52 -9.51 9.07
C ARG A 71 8.90 -8.93 8.82
N ALA A 72 9.11 -8.28 7.69
CA ALA A 72 10.40 -7.68 7.34
C ALA A 72 10.83 -6.64 8.37
N VAL A 73 9.94 -5.70 8.72
CA VAL A 73 10.18 -4.68 9.74
C VAL A 73 10.49 -5.33 11.09
N THR A 74 9.64 -6.26 11.54
CA THR A 74 9.78 -6.89 12.86
C THR A 74 11.10 -7.65 12.99
N ARG A 75 11.42 -8.51 12.02
CA ARG A 75 12.65 -9.33 12.12
C ARG A 75 13.91 -8.50 11.97
N THR A 76 13.88 -7.50 11.10
CA THR A 76 15.02 -6.60 10.88
C THR A 76 15.26 -5.73 12.12
N ALA A 77 14.22 -5.19 12.74
CA ALA A 77 14.34 -4.43 13.97
C ALA A 77 14.92 -5.28 15.11
N ILE A 78 14.38 -6.48 15.32
CA ILE A 78 14.90 -7.41 16.36
C ILE A 78 16.35 -7.79 16.10
N TYR A 79 16.73 -8.08 14.84
CA TYR A 79 18.12 -8.40 14.48
C TYR A 79 19.09 -7.26 14.84
N ASN A 80 18.63 -6.02 14.79
CA ASN A 80 19.43 -4.83 15.17
C ASN A 80 19.27 -4.41 16.62
N GLY A 81 18.67 -5.23 17.46
CA GLY A 81 18.58 -5.02 18.90
C GLY A 81 17.44 -4.10 19.34
N TYR A 82 16.47 -3.79 18.45
CA TYR A 82 15.27 -3.06 18.83
C TYR A 82 14.16 -4.00 19.29
N SER A 83 13.38 -3.57 20.27
CA SER A 83 12.08 -4.20 20.57
C SER A 83 11.02 -3.73 19.57
N VAL A 84 10.03 -4.58 19.32
CA VAL A 84 8.96 -4.26 18.36
C VAL A 84 7.59 -4.48 18.99
N LYS A 85 6.70 -3.52 18.76
CA LYS A 85 5.30 -3.60 19.17
C LYS A 85 4.39 -3.48 17.96
N GLY A 86 3.43 -4.40 17.87
CA GLY A 86 2.36 -4.34 16.88
C GLY A 86 1.18 -3.55 17.42
N ILE A 87 0.67 -2.61 16.64
CA ILE A 87 -0.52 -1.85 16.98
C ILE A 87 -1.67 -2.44 16.20
N MET A 88 -2.62 -3.03 16.90
CA MET A 88 -3.78 -3.68 16.29
C MET A 88 -4.74 -2.64 15.73
N ARG A 89 -5.40 -2.95 14.62
CA ARG A 89 -6.41 -2.09 14.01
C ARG A 89 -5.93 -0.67 13.65
N GLY A 90 -4.64 -0.52 13.37
CA GLY A 90 -4.04 0.74 12.91
C GLY A 90 -4.17 1.89 13.91
N TYR A 91 -4.50 3.08 13.41
CA TYR A 91 -4.63 4.26 14.27
C TYR A 91 -5.74 4.14 15.33
N LYS A 92 -6.79 3.36 15.05
CA LYS A 92 -7.83 3.10 16.04
C LYS A 92 -7.23 2.41 17.28
N GLY A 93 -6.48 1.36 17.07
CA GLY A 93 -5.83 0.63 18.17
C GLY A 93 -4.76 1.44 18.89
N LEU A 94 -4.10 2.39 18.21
CA LEU A 94 -3.19 3.31 18.87
C LEU A 94 -3.93 4.27 19.83
N VAL A 95 -5.14 4.71 19.45
CA VAL A 95 -6.03 5.50 20.32
C VAL A 95 -6.62 4.66 21.46
N ASP A 96 -6.98 3.41 21.18
CA ASP A 96 -7.62 2.49 22.14
C ASP A 96 -6.63 1.71 23.02
N ASP A 97 -5.30 1.90 22.83
CA ASP A 97 -4.20 1.19 23.52
C ASP A 97 -4.15 -0.32 23.23
N GLU A 98 -4.49 -0.72 22.00
CA GLU A 98 -4.44 -2.10 21.54
C GLU A 98 -3.05 -2.44 21.00
N ILE A 99 -2.07 -2.53 21.88
CA ILE A 99 -0.65 -2.71 21.57
C ILE A 99 -0.18 -4.05 22.09
N ILE A 100 0.48 -4.84 21.23
CA ILE A 100 1.02 -6.16 21.53
C ILE A 100 2.52 -6.21 21.29
N ASP A 101 3.24 -7.05 22.03
CA ASP A 101 4.63 -7.32 21.75
C ASP A 101 4.79 -8.24 20.54
N LEU A 102 5.70 -7.90 19.63
CA LEU A 102 6.04 -8.73 18.47
C LEU A 102 7.44 -9.36 18.67
N GLN A 103 7.49 -10.67 18.56
CA GLN A 103 8.72 -11.47 18.55
C GLN A 103 8.95 -12.05 17.14
N SER A 104 10.11 -12.67 16.91
CA SER A 104 10.43 -13.28 15.62
C SER A 104 9.48 -14.42 15.23
N ASP A 105 8.94 -15.13 16.19
CA ASP A 105 7.97 -16.22 16.02
C ASP A 105 6.56 -15.69 15.76
N SER A 106 6.18 -14.54 16.35
CA SER A 106 4.87 -13.88 16.11
C SER A 106 4.61 -13.61 14.63
N VAL A 107 5.65 -13.39 13.85
CA VAL A 107 5.59 -13.12 12.40
C VAL A 107 6.04 -14.31 11.55
N SER A 108 6.02 -15.52 12.11
CA SER A 108 6.36 -16.74 11.37
C SER A 108 5.22 -17.15 10.45
N ASN A 109 5.56 -17.63 9.23
CA ASN A 109 4.61 -18.18 8.26
C ASN A 109 3.47 -17.23 7.83
N ILE A 110 3.70 -15.92 7.84
CA ILE A 110 2.69 -14.93 7.44
C ILE A 110 2.93 -14.32 6.04
N ILE A 111 4.11 -14.56 5.41
CA ILE A 111 4.46 -13.96 4.12
C ILE A 111 3.45 -14.26 3.02
N GLN A 112 2.98 -15.50 2.98
CA GLN A 112 2.04 -15.99 1.98
C GLN A 112 0.57 -15.75 2.32
N GLN A 113 0.29 -15.19 3.50
CA GLN A 113 -1.07 -14.90 3.93
C GLN A 113 -1.50 -13.53 3.42
N GLY A 114 -2.69 -13.46 2.83
CA GLY A 114 -3.35 -12.20 2.46
C GLY A 114 -3.83 -11.42 3.69
N GLY A 115 -4.32 -10.21 3.42
CA GLY A 115 -4.76 -9.32 4.49
C GLY A 115 -3.61 -8.80 5.35
N THR A 116 -3.90 -8.52 6.62
CA THR A 116 -2.90 -8.09 7.60
C THR A 116 -3.16 -8.69 8.98
N MET A 117 -2.13 -9.26 9.59
CA MET A 117 -2.22 -9.85 10.92
C MET A 117 -2.53 -8.82 12.02
N LEU A 118 -2.12 -7.57 11.81
CA LEU A 118 -2.38 -6.47 12.75
C LEU A 118 -3.80 -5.88 12.58
N LYS A 119 -4.54 -6.31 11.56
CA LYS A 119 -5.86 -5.80 11.20
C LYS A 119 -5.83 -4.31 10.85
N THR A 120 -6.89 -3.80 10.30
CA THR A 120 -7.11 -2.37 10.03
C THR A 120 -8.48 -1.92 10.51
N ALA A 121 -8.61 -0.64 10.85
CA ALA A 121 -9.90 -0.01 11.09
C ALA A 121 -9.82 1.49 10.79
N ARG A 122 -10.92 2.06 10.33
CA ARG A 122 -11.06 3.52 10.25
C ARG A 122 -11.15 4.10 11.66
N SER A 123 -10.47 5.22 11.90
CA SER A 123 -10.50 5.93 13.17
C SER A 123 -10.91 7.39 12.96
N GLN A 124 -12.16 7.70 13.24
CA GLN A 124 -12.64 9.08 13.23
C GLN A 124 -11.98 9.90 14.34
N GLU A 125 -11.72 9.25 15.47
CA GLU A 125 -11.10 9.89 16.63
C GLU A 125 -9.68 10.35 16.34
N PHE A 126 -8.88 9.55 15.62
CA PHE A 126 -7.52 9.96 15.22
C PHE A 126 -7.50 11.17 14.28
N MET A 127 -8.60 11.46 13.59
CA MET A 127 -8.74 12.67 12.77
C MET A 127 -8.79 13.95 13.62
N THR A 128 -9.11 13.85 14.91
CA THR A 128 -9.16 14.98 15.85
C THR A 128 -7.81 15.19 16.55
N PRO A 129 -7.45 16.43 16.94
CA PRO A 129 -6.24 16.67 17.72
C PRO A 129 -6.24 15.94 19.08
N GLU A 130 -7.41 15.81 19.73
CA GLU A 130 -7.56 15.13 21.00
C GLU A 130 -7.29 13.62 20.87
N GLY A 131 -7.81 13.00 19.82
CA GLY A 131 -7.55 11.58 19.53
C GLY A 131 -6.08 11.32 19.22
N ARG A 132 -5.43 12.19 18.45
CA ARG A 132 -3.99 12.08 18.19
C ARG A 132 -3.16 12.26 19.46
N ARG A 133 -3.54 13.19 20.34
CA ARG A 133 -2.88 13.35 21.64
C ARG A 133 -3.01 12.08 22.48
N ARG A 134 -4.18 11.48 22.56
CA ARG A 134 -4.41 10.21 23.28
C ARG A 134 -3.59 9.08 22.66
N ALA A 135 -3.51 9.00 21.34
CA ALA A 135 -2.66 8.06 20.63
C ALA A 135 -1.18 8.22 20.99
N TYR A 136 -0.69 9.47 21.08
CA TYR A 136 0.67 9.79 21.49
C TYR A 136 0.95 9.40 22.96
N GLU A 137 0.01 9.66 23.87
CA GLU A 137 0.13 9.28 25.27
C GLU A 137 0.21 7.76 25.43
N ASN A 138 -0.63 7.01 24.70
CA ASN A 138 -0.60 5.54 24.67
C ASN A 138 0.71 5.01 24.09
N MET A 139 1.17 5.58 22.98
CA MET A 139 2.46 5.27 22.38
C MET A 139 3.61 5.42 23.38
N LYS A 140 3.67 6.55 24.10
CA LYS A 140 4.69 6.82 25.11
C LYS A 140 4.58 5.90 26.32
N ARG A 141 3.36 5.64 26.81
CA ARG A 141 3.12 4.69 27.91
C ARG A 141 3.60 3.29 27.56
N SER A 142 3.42 2.87 26.32
CA SER A 142 3.89 1.58 25.81
C SER A 142 5.39 1.56 25.50
N GLY A 143 6.11 2.67 25.68
CA GLY A 143 7.54 2.75 25.44
C GLY A 143 7.95 2.73 23.97
N ILE A 144 7.04 3.06 23.05
CA ILE A 144 7.32 3.15 21.62
C ILE A 144 8.01 4.49 21.33
N ASP A 145 9.16 4.44 20.67
CA ASP A 145 9.97 5.64 20.34
C ASP A 145 9.76 6.10 18.89
N ALA A 146 9.48 5.18 17.97
CA ALA A 146 9.29 5.45 16.56
C ALA A 146 8.18 4.57 15.98
N LEU A 147 7.57 4.99 14.85
CA LEU A 147 6.52 4.24 14.18
C LEU A 147 6.92 3.85 12.76
N VAL A 148 6.48 2.66 12.35
CA VAL A 148 6.39 2.24 10.95
C VAL A 148 4.92 2.11 10.58
N VAL A 149 4.48 2.89 9.62
CA VAL A 149 3.08 2.92 9.13
C VAL A 149 3.02 2.31 7.75
N ILE A 150 2.26 1.22 7.62
CA ILE A 150 2.07 0.52 6.35
C ILE A 150 0.65 0.83 5.87
N GLY A 151 0.51 1.52 4.74
CA GLY A 151 -0.82 1.90 4.24
C GLY A 151 -0.78 2.80 3.02
N GLY A 152 -1.94 3.23 2.57
CA GLY A 152 -2.13 4.12 1.43
C GLY A 152 -2.04 5.62 1.79
N ASP A 153 -2.42 6.46 0.84
CA ASP A 153 -2.28 7.93 0.90
C ASP A 153 -2.85 8.55 2.19
N GLY A 154 -4.09 8.23 2.55
CA GLY A 154 -4.72 8.76 3.76
C GLY A 154 -3.98 8.36 5.04
N SER A 155 -3.45 7.14 5.10
CA SER A 155 -2.69 6.63 6.25
C SER A 155 -1.35 7.33 6.39
N LEU A 156 -0.65 7.59 5.27
CA LEU A 156 0.63 8.27 5.25
C LEU A 156 0.47 9.77 5.52
N LYS A 157 -0.60 10.41 5.04
CA LYS A 157 -0.97 11.78 5.43
C LYS A 157 -1.21 11.90 6.95
N GLY A 158 -1.95 10.94 7.54
CA GLY A 158 -2.14 10.87 8.98
C GLY A 158 -0.83 10.72 9.75
N ALA A 159 0.10 9.91 9.23
CA ALA A 159 1.45 9.75 9.78
C ALA A 159 2.23 11.06 9.77
N CYS A 160 2.18 11.82 8.65
CA CYS A 160 2.84 13.13 8.53
C CYS A 160 2.33 14.13 9.58
N ILE A 161 1.00 14.22 9.73
CA ILE A 161 0.39 15.12 10.71
C ILE A 161 0.85 14.74 12.13
N PHE A 162 0.80 13.47 12.46
CA PHE A 162 1.19 12.96 13.76
C PHE A 162 2.67 13.18 14.07
N ALA A 163 3.54 12.97 13.07
CA ALA A 163 4.97 13.24 13.18
C ALA A 163 5.26 14.73 13.46
N GLN A 164 4.54 15.64 12.78
CA GLN A 164 4.71 17.09 12.96
C GLN A 164 4.18 17.59 14.29
N GLU A 165 3.03 17.08 14.75
CA GLU A 165 2.43 17.50 16.01
C GLU A 165 3.23 17.08 17.25
N PHE A 166 3.86 15.90 17.21
CA PHE A 166 4.47 15.28 18.40
C PHE A 166 5.97 15.02 18.28
N ASP A 167 6.60 15.44 17.19
CA ASP A 167 8.03 15.19 16.91
C ASP A 167 8.41 13.70 17.03
N VAL A 168 7.55 12.82 16.47
CA VAL A 168 7.73 11.38 16.47
C VAL A 168 8.41 10.94 15.18
N PRO A 169 9.52 10.18 15.23
CA PRO A 169 10.11 9.56 14.05
C PRO A 169 9.14 8.56 13.42
N ILE A 170 8.77 8.75 12.14
CA ILE A 170 7.86 7.85 11.43
C ILE A 170 8.44 7.48 10.07
N VAL A 171 8.31 6.21 9.72
CA VAL A 171 8.61 5.69 8.39
C VAL A 171 7.32 5.15 7.79
N GLY A 172 6.96 5.64 6.60
CA GLY A 172 5.81 5.17 5.84
C GLY A 172 6.21 4.10 4.81
N LEU A 173 5.44 3.02 4.72
CA LEU A 173 5.57 2.01 3.68
C LEU A 173 4.30 2.02 2.81
N PRO A 174 4.42 2.11 1.47
CA PRO A 174 3.28 2.29 0.56
C PRO A 174 2.51 0.98 0.37
N GLY A 175 1.65 0.63 1.33
CA GLY A 175 0.83 -0.58 1.33
C GLY A 175 -0.58 -0.30 0.80
N THR A 176 -0.77 -0.35 -0.52
CA THR A 176 -2.06 -0.19 -1.20
C THR A 176 -2.02 -0.87 -2.55
N ILE A 177 -3.19 -1.26 -3.08
CA ILE A 177 -3.33 -1.78 -4.44
C ILE A 177 -3.54 -0.68 -5.49
N ASP A 178 -3.89 0.54 -5.08
CA ASP A 178 -4.36 1.60 -5.98
C ASP A 178 -3.23 2.26 -6.79
N ASN A 179 -1.98 2.12 -6.34
CA ASN A 179 -0.77 2.71 -6.93
C ASN A 179 -0.85 4.23 -7.13
N ASP A 180 -1.60 4.90 -6.26
CA ASP A 180 -1.92 6.33 -6.31
C ASP A 180 -0.99 7.22 -5.47
N LEU A 181 0.14 6.67 -5.01
CA LEU A 181 1.11 7.39 -4.17
C LEU A 181 2.22 8.01 -5.00
N GLY A 182 2.39 9.32 -4.89
CA GLY A 182 3.54 10.01 -5.47
C GLY A 182 4.85 9.61 -4.80
N GLY A 183 5.92 9.49 -5.60
CA GLY A 183 7.27 9.19 -5.09
C GLY A 183 7.64 7.71 -5.01
N THR A 184 6.78 6.82 -5.46
CA THR A 184 7.07 5.40 -5.67
C THR A 184 6.65 4.97 -7.06
N ASP A 185 7.38 4.04 -7.69
CA ASP A 185 7.03 3.47 -8.99
C ASP A 185 5.91 2.44 -8.85
N ALA A 186 5.90 1.70 -7.73
CA ALA A 186 4.88 0.70 -7.43
C ALA A 186 4.62 0.61 -5.92
N THR A 187 3.35 0.46 -5.57
CA THR A 187 2.92 0.22 -4.19
C THR A 187 2.92 -1.27 -3.86
N ILE A 188 3.09 -1.58 -2.56
CA ILE A 188 3.02 -2.96 -2.06
C ILE A 188 1.58 -3.47 -2.24
N GLY A 189 1.41 -4.50 -3.07
CA GLY A 189 0.11 -5.10 -3.36
C GLY A 189 -0.44 -4.81 -4.76
N TYR A 190 0.01 -3.75 -5.43
CA TYR A 190 -0.44 -3.39 -6.78
C TYR A 190 -0.26 -4.51 -7.80
N ASP A 191 0.96 -5.04 -7.92
CA ASP A 191 1.29 -6.09 -8.90
C ASP A 191 0.50 -7.39 -8.62
N THR A 192 0.33 -7.76 -7.36
CA THR A 192 -0.50 -8.94 -6.99
C THR A 192 -1.97 -8.72 -7.35
N ALA A 193 -2.51 -7.53 -7.11
CA ALA A 193 -3.87 -7.18 -7.50
C ALA A 193 -4.04 -7.21 -9.03
N LEU A 194 -3.07 -6.69 -9.76
CA LEU A 194 -3.06 -6.72 -11.23
C LEU A 194 -3.07 -8.17 -11.77
N ASN A 195 -2.23 -9.05 -11.23
CA ASN A 195 -2.22 -10.46 -11.61
C ASN A 195 -3.57 -11.16 -11.32
N THR A 196 -4.22 -10.81 -10.20
CA THR A 196 -5.55 -11.33 -9.87
C THR A 196 -6.60 -10.88 -10.88
N ILE A 197 -6.55 -9.62 -11.33
CA ILE A 197 -7.44 -9.08 -12.37
C ILE A 197 -7.23 -9.85 -13.68
N VAL A 198 -5.99 -10.00 -14.13
CA VAL A 198 -5.68 -10.72 -15.38
C VAL A 198 -6.18 -12.15 -15.32
N GLU A 199 -5.92 -12.89 -14.24
CA GLU A 199 -6.41 -14.26 -14.07
C GLU A 199 -7.95 -14.33 -14.09
N ALA A 200 -8.64 -13.38 -13.50
CA ALA A 200 -10.09 -13.33 -13.50
C ALA A 200 -10.65 -13.03 -14.89
N VAL A 201 -10.07 -12.07 -15.60
CA VAL A 201 -10.48 -11.67 -16.96
C VAL A 201 -10.24 -12.80 -17.96
N ASP A 202 -9.12 -13.52 -17.88
CA ASP A 202 -8.84 -14.68 -18.74
C ASP A 202 -9.94 -15.75 -18.62
N LYS A 203 -10.38 -16.06 -17.40
CA LYS A 203 -11.49 -16.99 -17.16
C LYS A 203 -12.82 -16.51 -17.72
N LEU A 204 -13.09 -15.19 -17.65
CA LEU A 204 -14.29 -14.60 -18.22
C LEU A 204 -14.26 -14.61 -19.75
N ARG A 205 -13.09 -14.41 -20.35
CA ARG A 205 -12.89 -14.40 -21.78
C ARG A 205 -13.25 -15.74 -22.43
N ASP A 206 -12.89 -16.86 -21.81
CA ASP A 206 -13.26 -18.21 -22.28
C ASP A 206 -14.79 -18.36 -22.39
N THR A 207 -15.51 -17.84 -21.39
CA THR A 207 -16.97 -17.85 -21.38
C THR A 207 -17.57 -16.83 -22.37
N ALA A 208 -16.96 -15.65 -22.48
CA ALA A 208 -17.41 -14.59 -23.39
C ALA A 208 -17.41 -15.08 -24.84
N SER A 209 -16.30 -15.69 -25.28
CA SER A 209 -16.17 -16.24 -26.63
C SER A 209 -17.12 -17.41 -26.90
N SER A 210 -17.41 -18.25 -25.89
CA SER A 210 -18.29 -19.40 -26.04
C SER A 210 -19.76 -19.02 -26.17
N HIS A 211 -20.18 -17.87 -25.69
CA HIS A 211 -21.58 -17.45 -25.62
C HIS A 211 -21.87 -16.11 -26.30
N GLU A 212 -20.89 -15.55 -27.01
CA GLU A 212 -21.00 -14.22 -27.67
C GLU A 212 -21.55 -13.15 -26.71
N ARG A 213 -20.95 -13.08 -25.52
CA ARG A 213 -21.38 -12.18 -24.44
C ARG A 213 -20.38 -11.05 -24.22
N LEU A 214 -20.90 -9.87 -23.97
CA LEU A 214 -20.12 -8.74 -23.47
C LEU A 214 -20.08 -8.78 -21.93
N PHE A 215 -18.89 -8.61 -21.36
CA PHE A 215 -18.68 -8.49 -19.94
C PHE A 215 -18.10 -7.14 -19.58
N PHE A 216 -18.64 -6.53 -18.54
CA PHE A 216 -18.04 -5.40 -17.86
C PHE A 216 -17.41 -5.91 -16.57
N VAL A 217 -16.11 -5.63 -16.41
CA VAL A 217 -15.34 -6.02 -15.21
C VAL A 217 -15.00 -4.77 -14.43
N GLU A 218 -15.63 -4.60 -13.28
CA GLU A 218 -15.31 -3.53 -12.35
C GLU A 218 -14.11 -3.94 -11.50
N VAL A 219 -13.11 -3.06 -11.41
CA VAL A 219 -11.92 -3.25 -10.57
C VAL A 219 -11.80 -2.11 -9.58
N MET A 220 -11.12 -2.36 -8.47
CA MET A 220 -10.78 -1.32 -7.51
C MET A 220 -9.71 -0.38 -8.10
N GLY A 221 -9.34 0.67 -7.37
CA GLY A 221 -8.34 1.66 -7.81
C GLY A 221 -8.59 3.04 -7.20
N HIS A 222 -9.62 3.17 -6.35
CA HIS A 222 -10.02 4.43 -5.72
C HIS A 222 -10.29 5.52 -6.78
N THR A 223 -9.45 6.57 -6.83
CA THR A 223 -9.55 7.65 -7.83
C THR A 223 -8.50 7.54 -8.95
N ALA A 224 -7.77 6.43 -9.01
CA ALA A 224 -6.70 6.19 -9.96
C ALA A 224 -7.02 4.99 -10.87
N GLY A 225 -6.85 5.15 -12.15
CA GLY A 225 -7.15 4.14 -13.18
C GLY A 225 -6.05 3.12 -13.42
N TYR A 226 -5.00 3.05 -12.60
CA TYR A 226 -3.86 2.17 -12.85
C TYR A 226 -4.23 0.70 -12.95
N LEU A 227 -5.09 0.18 -12.06
CA LEU A 227 -5.52 -1.21 -12.10
C LEU A 227 -6.39 -1.49 -13.31
N ALA A 228 -7.33 -0.60 -13.63
CA ALA A 228 -8.22 -0.75 -14.79
C ALA A 228 -7.42 -0.71 -16.10
N LEU A 229 -6.56 0.28 -16.28
CA LEU A 229 -5.78 0.47 -17.50
C LEU A 229 -4.79 -0.69 -17.72
N ASN A 230 -3.96 -0.97 -16.72
CA ASN A 230 -2.95 -2.02 -16.86
C ASN A 230 -3.56 -3.41 -16.87
N GLY A 231 -4.68 -3.62 -16.17
CA GLY A 231 -5.46 -4.85 -16.24
C GLY A 231 -6.05 -5.08 -17.62
N ALA A 232 -6.62 -4.05 -18.24
CA ALA A 232 -7.15 -4.10 -19.60
C ALA A 232 -6.04 -4.40 -20.64
N ILE A 233 -4.91 -3.70 -20.55
CA ILE A 233 -3.77 -3.93 -21.46
C ILE A 233 -3.22 -5.35 -21.30
N ALA A 234 -3.00 -5.79 -20.07
CA ALA A 234 -2.39 -7.10 -19.81
C ALA A 234 -3.30 -8.28 -20.15
N SER A 235 -4.61 -8.12 -20.02
CA SER A 235 -5.61 -9.13 -20.40
C SER A 235 -6.06 -9.01 -21.85
N GLY A 236 -5.70 -7.91 -22.56
CA GLY A 236 -6.15 -7.63 -23.93
C GLY A 236 -7.66 -7.35 -23.98
N ALA A 237 -8.20 -6.64 -22.99
CA ALA A 237 -9.57 -6.15 -23.04
C ALA A 237 -9.73 -5.09 -24.15
N GLU A 238 -10.92 -5.00 -24.74
CA GLU A 238 -11.20 -4.12 -25.87
C GLU A 238 -11.23 -2.65 -25.47
N ALA A 239 -11.60 -2.34 -24.23
CA ALA A 239 -11.65 -0.99 -23.70
C ALA A 239 -11.34 -0.93 -22.21
N ALA A 240 -10.79 0.19 -21.75
CA ALA A 240 -10.64 0.54 -20.35
C ALA A 240 -11.33 1.87 -20.07
N ILE A 241 -12.15 1.92 -19.03
CA ILE A 241 -12.77 3.14 -18.53
C ILE A 241 -12.02 3.50 -17.26
N ILE A 242 -11.42 4.65 -17.22
CA ILE A 242 -10.59 5.12 -16.11
C ILE A 242 -11.08 6.48 -15.60
N PRO A 243 -10.95 6.78 -14.31
CA PRO A 243 -11.46 8.04 -13.73
C PRO A 243 -10.74 9.29 -14.23
N GLU A 244 -9.55 9.16 -14.84
CA GLU A 244 -8.79 10.26 -15.43
C GLU A 244 -9.34 10.73 -16.79
N MET A 245 -10.28 9.99 -17.38
CA MET A 245 -10.90 10.30 -18.66
C MET A 245 -12.41 10.46 -18.48
N ASP A 246 -12.95 11.61 -18.89
CA ASP A 246 -14.40 11.79 -18.99
C ASP A 246 -14.93 10.92 -20.14
N THR A 247 -15.59 9.82 -19.79
CA THR A 247 -16.20 8.91 -20.77
C THR A 247 -17.72 9.05 -20.69
N GLU A 248 -18.32 9.62 -21.71
CA GLU A 248 -19.78 9.68 -21.82
C GLU A 248 -20.36 8.33 -22.26
N VAL A 249 -21.61 8.05 -21.83
CA VAL A 249 -22.31 6.79 -22.16
C VAL A 249 -22.40 6.53 -23.66
N ASP A 250 -22.59 7.61 -24.46
CA ASP A 250 -22.66 7.50 -25.91
C ASP A 250 -21.33 7.08 -26.54
N GLN A 251 -20.20 7.52 -26.01
CA GLN A 251 -18.85 7.08 -26.41
C GLN A 251 -18.61 5.61 -26.10
N LEU A 252 -19.14 5.12 -24.97
CA LEU A 252 -19.14 3.69 -24.64
C LEU A 252 -19.89 2.86 -25.70
N GLY A 253 -21.04 3.35 -26.17
CA GLY A 253 -21.79 2.72 -27.24
C GLY A 253 -21.00 2.62 -28.55
N GLU A 254 -20.23 3.67 -28.89
CA GLU A 254 -19.35 3.66 -30.07
C GLU A 254 -18.16 2.70 -29.92
N LEU A 255 -17.59 2.55 -28.72
CA LEU A 255 -16.52 1.60 -28.45
C LEU A 255 -16.98 0.14 -28.48
N ILE A 256 -18.21 -0.14 -28.07
CA ILE A 256 -18.79 -1.49 -28.02
C ILE A 256 -19.29 -1.95 -29.39
N ASN A 257 -19.87 -1.07 -30.17
CA ASN A 257 -20.46 -1.41 -31.46
C ASN A 257 -19.48 -2.04 -32.49
N PRO A 258 -18.24 -1.56 -32.66
CA PRO A 258 -17.27 -2.22 -33.57
C PRO A 258 -16.87 -3.62 -33.10
N VAL A 259 -16.80 -3.83 -31.80
CA VAL A 259 -16.42 -5.11 -31.19
C VAL A 259 -17.47 -6.18 -31.45
N SER A 260 -18.74 -5.86 -31.21
CA SER A 260 -19.84 -6.77 -31.52
C SER A 260 -19.96 -7.05 -33.04
N TYR A 261 -19.63 -6.08 -33.87
CA TYR A 261 -19.74 -6.19 -35.32
C TYR A 261 -18.59 -7.00 -35.93
N THR A 262 -17.37 -6.90 -35.41
CA THR A 262 -16.21 -7.65 -35.91
C THR A 262 -16.22 -9.12 -35.44
N HIS A 263 -16.67 -9.39 -34.25
CA HIS A 263 -16.77 -10.77 -33.74
C HIS A 263 -18.02 -11.52 -34.26
N LEU A 264 -19.14 -10.85 -34.45
CA LEU A 264 -20.37 -11.44 -34.99
C LEU A 264 -20.30 -11.72 -36.51
N ARG A 265 -19.57 -10.90 -37.28
CA ARG A 265 -19.45 -11.11 -38.74
C ARG A 265 -18.32 -12.02 -39.17
N ALA A 266 -17.33 -12.30 -38.37
CA ALA A 266 -16.29 -13.25 -38.72
C ALA A 266 -16.82 -14.67 -38.88
N HIS A 267 -17.97 -15.01 -38.27
CA HIS A 267 -18.65 -16.29 -38.42
C HIS A 267 -19.64 -16.36 -39.62
N GLU A 268 -20.13 -15.23 -40.13
CA GLU A 268 -21.08 -15.23 -41.26
C GLU A 268 -20.41 -15.34 -42.63
N THR A 269 -19.08 -15.18 -42.73
CA THR A 269 -18.39 -15.25 -44.02
C THR A 269 -17.84 -16.63 -44.39
N LEU A 270 -18.13 -17.65 -43.59
CA LEU A 270 -17.72 -19.05 -43.85
C LEU A 270 -18.90 -20.01 -44.16
N SER A 271 -20.06 -19.50 -44.55
CA SER A 271 -21.18 -20.29 -45.05
C SER A 271 -21.35 -20.19 -46.58
#